data_25b593c1ddbe45f404d371d76ad2deb0
#
_entry.id   25b593c1ddbe45f404d371d76ad2deb0
#
_cell.length_a   1.000
_cell.length_b   1.000
_cell.length_c   1.000
_cell.angle_alpha   90.00
_cell.angle_beta   90.00
_cell.angle_gamma   90.00
#
_symmetry.space_group_name_H-M   'P 1'
#
loop_
_entity.id
_entity.type
_entity.pdbx_description
1 polymer ?
#
loop_
_entity_poly.entity_id
_entity_poly.type
_entity_poly.pdbx_seq_one_letter_code
_entity_poly.pdbx_strand_id
1 'polypeptide(L)'
;MLFVVKRRVPDRCKSRAAIWVGNAAISLFCQGQFLGATMRIAVIGSGGLGGYFGARLAQGGADVRFLARGAHLAAMRADGLAIEGRLEVIRVAPVRASDDPADLGVADFVLLAVKLWDTEKVLEQIKPVVGPGTTLISFQNGVLKDEALRTAYGTAQIMGGVGYVATALDRPGVIRQTGPMQRLIFGEFDGRRSTRAEALLDACLKGGINAELSTNILREIWEKYVFLVGLSGTTTAMRSVIGRSARKRRRERSCSTSCGRSSRSETLTVWILRRIMPSGVSRSRMTWRTT
;
A
#
# COMPACT_ATOMS: atom_id res chain seq x y z
N MET A 1 -37.22 -1.06 38.33
CA MET A 1 -36.70 0.11 39.09
C MET A 1 -35.19 0.04 38.96
N LEU A 2 -34.60 0.92 38.15
CA LEU A 2 -33.16 0.91 37.84
C LEU A 2 -32.46 1.84 38.84
N PHE A 3 -31.65 1.29 39.75
CA PHE A 3 -30.81 2.10 40.63
C PHE A 3 -29.44 2.26 39.96
N VAL A 4 -29.10 3.49 39.58
CA VAL A 4 -27.75 3.88 39.15
C VAL A 4 -26.95 4.32 40.36
N VAL A 5 -26.05 3.48 40.86
CA VAL A 5 -25.12 3.83 41.92
C VAL A 5 -23.82 4.35 41.30
N LYS A 6 -23.62 5.65 41.32
CA LYS A 6 -22.34 6.29 40.99
C LYS A 6 -21.36 6.13 42.15
N ARG A 7 -20.43 5.18 42.06
CA ARG A 7 -19.23 5.19 42.94
C ARG A 7 -18.09 5.94 42.25
N ARG A 8 -17.47 6.88 42.98
CA ARG A 8 -16.29 7.60 42.52
C ARG A 8 -15.15 6.62 42.29
N VAL A 9 -14.59 6.61 41.09
CA VAL A 9 -13.39 5.88 40.69
C VAL A 9 -12.19 6.83 40.84
N PRO A 10 -11.05 6.39 41.39
CA PRO A 10 -9.87 7.23 41.53
C PRO A 10 -9.33 7.74 40.20
N ASP A 11 -8.75 8.94 40.20
CA ASP A 11 -8.37 9.78 39.06
C ASP A 11 -7.29 9.23 38.09
N ARG A 12 -6.95 7.96 38.12
CA ARG A 12 -5.91 7.36 37.24
C ARG A 12 -6.42 6.47 36.11
N CYS A 13 -7.74 6.37 35.93
CA CYS A 13 -8.26 5.53 34.81
C CYS A 13 -9.53 6.16 34.23
N LYS A 14 -9.37 7.19 33.38
CA LYS A 14 -10.48 7.95 32.78
C LYS A 14 -11.19 7.26 31.58
N SER A 15 -11.01 5.94 31.36
CA SER A 15 -11.55 5.26 30.17
C SER A 15 -12.20 3.90 30.43
N ARG A 16 -12.72 3.63 31.63
CA ARG A 16 -13.46 2.38 31.89
C ARG A 16 -14.85 2.69 32.43
N ALA A 17 -15.86 2.59 31.58
CA ALA A 17 -17.25 2.50 32.02
C ALA A 17 -17.64 1.03 32.13
N ALA A 18 -17.97 0.55 33.30
CA ALA A 18 -18.56 -0.77 33.53
C ALA A 18 -20.05 -0.60 33.82
N ILE A 19 -20.92 -1.30 33.10
CA ILE A 19 -22.33 -1.38 33.40
C ILE A 19 -22.56 -2.69 34.13
N TRP A 20 -23.14 -2.62 35.30
CA TRP A 20 -23.51 -3.78 36.09
C TRP A 20 -24.97 -4.16 35.79
N VAL A 21 -25.17 -5.41 35.33
CA VAL A 21 -26.51 -5.99 35.18
C VAL A 21 -26.55 -7.27 36.01
N GLY A 22 -27.25 -7.21 37.15
CA GLY A 22 -27.28 -8.31 38.11
C GLY A 22 -25.91 -8.51 38.82
N ASN A 23 -25.55 -9.75 39.12
CA ASN A 23 -24.29 -10.11 39.78
C ASN A 23 -23.09 -10.32 38.82
N ALA A 24 -23.23 -9.97 37.54
CA ALA A 24 -22.17 -10.11 36.56
C ALA A 24 -21.67 -8.74 36.07
N ALA A 25 -20.37 -8.53 36.11
CA ALA A 25 -19.72 -7.36 35.52
C ALA A 25 -19.53 -7.63 34.03
N ILE A 26 -20.30 -6.96 33.17
CA ILE A 26 -20.04 -6.95 31.75
C ILE A 26 -19.10 -5.79 31.47
N SER A 27 -17.83 -6.12 31.23
CA SER A 27 -16.86 -5.14 30.76
C SER A 27 -17.16 -4.82 29.30
N LEU A 28 -17.84 -3.70 29.04
CA LEU A 28 -17.91 -3.14 27.70
C LEU A 28 -16.51 -2.59 27.39
N PHE A 29 -15.73 -3.36 26.65
CA PHE A 29 -14.58 -2.80 25.94
C PHE A 29 -15.12 -1.75 24.97
N CYS A 30 -14.88 -0.50 25.30
CA CYS A 30 -15.21 0.62 24.45
C CYS A 30 -14.37 0.49 23.17
N GLN A 31 -14.95 -0.03 22.09
CA GLN A 31 -14.38 -0.04 20.73
C GLN A 31 -14.33 1.38 20.12
N GLY A 32 -14.15 2.39 20.97
CA GLY A 32 -14.28 3.79 20.60
C GLY A 32 -13.01 4.61 20.81
N GLN A 33 -11.91 4.29 20.14
CA GLN A 33 -10.72 5.17 20.17
C GLN A 33 -10.39 5.82 18.81
N PHE A 34 -11.26 5.73 17.80
CA PHE A 34 -11.07 6.49 16.56
C PHE A 34 -12.12 7.59 16.30
N LEU A 35 -13.00 7.86 17.25
CA LEU A 35 -13.97 8.96 17.16
C LEU A 35 -13.32 10.25 17.67
N GLY A 36 -12.52 10.92 16.81
CA GLY A 36 -12.03 12.27 17.06
C GLY A 36 -10.56 12.57 16.69
N ALA A 37 -9.68 11.58 16.59
CA ALA A 37 -8.30 11.80 16.18
C ALA A 37 -8.13 11.44 14.69
N THR A 38 -7.65 12.41 13.91
CA THR A 38 -7.29 12.16 12.50
C THR A 38 -6.17 11.13 12.43
N MET A 39 -6.38 10.04 11.66
CA MET A 39 -5.37 8.98 11.45
C MET A 39 -4.07 9.59 10.92
N ARG A 40 -2.98 9.37 11.63
CA ARG A 40 -1.65 9.82 11.22
C ARG A 40 -0.94 8.74 10.43
N ILE A 41 -0.52 9.08 9.22
CA ILE A 41 0.16 8.16 8.30
C ILE A 41 1.51 8.76 7.92
N ALA A 42 2.59 8.05 8.23
CA ALA A 42 3.92 8.40 7.77
C ALA A 42 4.25 7.66 6.47
N VAL A 43 4.55 8.41 5.42
CA VAL A 43 4.97 7.87 4.12
C VAL A 43 6.48 7.94 4.02
N ILE A 44 7.13 6.80 4.08
CA ILE A 44 8.57 6.66 4.01
C ILE A 44 8.97 6.33 2.58
N GLY A 45 9.45 7.36 1.88
CA GLY A 45 9.73 7.31 0.44
C GLY A 45 8.61 7.95 -0.37
N SER A 46 8.67 9.28 -0.51
CA SER A 46 7.71 10.14 -1.22
C SER A 46 7.88 10.13 -2.75
N GLY A 47 8.50 9.09 -3.31
CA GLY A 47 8.60 8.87 -4.75
C GLY A 47 7.29 8.47 -5.42
N GLY A 48 7.36 7.87 -6.62
CA GLY A 48 6.18 7.56 -7.44
C GLY A 48 5.05 6.86 -6.68
N LEU A 49 5.33 5.72 -6.00
CA LEU A 49 4.30 4.97 -5.29
C LEU A 49 3.87 5.66 -4.00
N GLY A 50 4.83 5.94 -3.11
CA GLY A 50 4.51 6.50 -1.79
C GLY A 50 3.91 7.90 -1.88
N GLY A 51 4.43 8.75 -2.75
CA GLY A 51 3.86 10.08 -2.97
C GLY A 51 2.46 10.02 -3.58
N TYR A 52 2.21 9.10 -4.52
CA TYR A 52 0.89 8.92 -5.12
C TYR A 52 -0.17 8.53 -4.09
N PHE A 53 0.05 7.42 -3.37
CA PHE A 53 -0.93 6.96 -2.39
C PHE A 53 -1.00 7.86 -1.16
N GLY A 54 0.14 8.46 -0.75
CA GLY A 54 0.14 9.44 0.34
C GLY A 54 -0.67 10.70 0.01
N ALA A 55 -0.55 11.23 -1.21
CA ALA A 55 -1.36 12.37 -1.64
C ALA A 55 -2.86 12.04 -1.68
N ARG A 56 -3.24 10.87 -2.14
CA ARG A 56 -4.63 10.40 -2.11
C ARG A 56 -5.17 10.26 -0.69
N LEU A 57 -4.40 9.68 0.22
CA LEU A 57 -4.78 9.57 1.63
C LEU A 57 -4.94 10.96 2.28
N ALA A 58 -4.04 11.91 1.97
CA ALA A 58 -4.15 13.29 2.44
C ALA A 58 -5.41 13.98 1.89
N GLN A 59 -5.76 13.77 0.61
CA GLN A 59 -7.00 14.25 0.01
C GLN A 59 -8.23 13.65 0.71
N GLY A 60 -8.13 12.39 1.16
CA GLY A 60 -9.17 11.71 1.95
C GLY A 60 -9.28 12.19 3.41
N GLY A 61 -8.46 13.14 3.83
CA GLY A 61 -8.51 13.76 5.17
C GLY A 61 -7.61 13.11 6.22
N ALA A 62 -6.71 12.18 5.85
CA ALA A 62 -5.71 11.66 6.78
C ALA A 62 -4.60 12.68 7.06
N ASP A 63 -4.02 12.66 8.29
CA ASP A 63 -2.79 13.44 8.63
C ASP A 63 -1.57 12.74 8.03
N VAL A 64 -1.31 12.98 6.74
CA VAL A 64 -0.20 12.35 6.03
C VAL A 64 1.07 13.19 6.17
N ARG A 65 2.16 12.54 6.60
CA ARG A 65 3.47 13.14 6.76
C ARG A 65 4.48 12.38 5.91
N PHE A 66 5.27 13.10 5.13
CA PHE A 66 6.17 12.50 4.16
C PHE A 66 7.63 12.63 4.61
N LEU A 67 8.35 11.52 4.58
CA LEU A 67 9.80 11.55 4.62
C LEU A 67 10.31 11.79 3.19
N ALA A 68 10.91 12.94 2.94
CA ALA A 68 11.42 13.36 1.65
C ALA A 68 12.78 14.03 1.82
N ARG A 69 13.54 14.20 0.74
CA ARG A 69 14.86 14.84 0.80
C ARG A 69 15.17 15.62 -0.47
N GLY A 70 16.17 16.51 -0.34
CA GLY A 70 16.73 17.27 -1.46
C GLY A 70 15.70 18.17 -2.17
N ALA A 71 15.85 18.32 -3.48
CA ALA A 71 14.99 19.17 -4.29
C ALA A 71 13.50 18.78 -4.23
N HIS A 72 13.20 17.47 -4.06
CA HIS A 72 11.82 17.02 -3.94
C HIS A 72 11.15 17.52 -2.64
N LEU A 73 11.86 17.45 -1.51
CA LEU A 73 11.39 18.01 -0.25
C LEU A 73 11.18 19.53 -0.34
N ALA A 74 12.16 20.25 -0.93
CA ALA A 74 12.05 21.70 -1.10
C ALA A 74 10.80 22.08 -1.90
N ALA A 75 10.54 21.41 -3.02
CA ALA A 75 9.35 21.64 -3.82
C ALA A 75 8.05 21.27 -3.09
N MET A 76 8.05 20.15 -2.35
CA MET A 76 6.87 19.75 -1.56
C MET A 76 6.54 20.78 -0.46
N ARG A 77 7.54 21.39 0.16
CA ARG A 77 7.34 22.45 1.17
C ARG A 77 6.86 23.75 0.56
N ALA A 78 7.37 24.13 -0.62
CA ALA A 78 7.04 25.38 -1.29
C ALA A 78 5.66 25.32 -1.99
N ASP A 79 5.45 24.31 -2.81
CA ASP A 79 4.34 24.25 -3.78
C ASP A 79 3.34 23.11 -3.49
N GLY A 80 3.66 22.26 -2.50
CA GLY A 80 2.89 21.05 -2.23
C GLY A 80 3.30 19.88 -3.12
N LEU A 81 2.46 18.84 -3.13
CA LEU A 81 2.63 17.64 -3.93
C LEU A 81 1.55 17.55 -5.00
N ALA A 82 1.95 17.45 -6.26
CA ALA A 82 1.04 17.28 -7.38
C ALA A 82 1.14 15.88 -7.98
N ILE A 83 0.00 15.31 -8.35
CA ILE A 83 -0.08 14.10 -9.15
C ILE A 83 -0.69 14.51 -10.50
N GLU A 84 0.06 14.30 -11.57
CA GLU A 84 -0.39 14.55 -12.94
C GLU A 84 -0.72 13.21 -13.61
N GLY A 85 -2.00 12.93 -13.74
CA GLY A 85 -2.54 11.78 -14.47
C GLY A 85 -3.17 12.19 -15.79
N ARG A 86 -3.51 11.20 -16.62
CA ARG A 86 -4.24 11.46 -17.89
C ARG A 86 -5.67 11.92 -17.67
N LEU A 87 -6.30 11.52 -16.58
CA LEU A 87 -7.72 11.73 -16.29
C LEU A 87 -7.94 12.79 -15.22
N GLU A 88 -6.98 12.98 -14.34
CA GLU A 88 -7.11 13.90 -13.21
C GLU A 88 -5.76 14.49 -12.81
N VAL A 89 -5.82 15.66 -12.20
CA VAL A 89 -4.71 16.32 -11.50
C VAL A 89 -5.10 16.46 -10.04
N ILE A 90 -4.29 15.89 -9.16
CA ILE A 90 -4.45 16.02 -7.70
C ILE A 90 -3.39 16.97 -7.19
N ARG A 91 -3.77 17.93 -6.36
CA ARG A 91 -2.84 18.81 -5.65
C ARG A 91 -3.13 18.74 -4.15
N VAL A 92 -2.09 18.51 -3.38
CA VAL A 92 -2.13 18.54 -1.93
C VAL A 92 -1.23 19.68 -1.47
N ALA A 93 -1.82 20.69 -0.85
CA ALA A 93 -1.11 21.82 -0.28
C ALA A 93 -1.94 22.35 0.90
N PRO A 94 -1.34 22.66 2.06
CA PRO A 94 0.07 22.41 2.39
C PRO A 94 0.39 20.93 2.59
N VAL A 95 1.66 20.56 2.39
CA VAL A 95 2.17 19.21 2.65
C VAL A 95 3.08 19.22 3.87
N ARG A 96 2.88 18.26 4.77
CA ARG A 96 3.78 18.02 5.89
C ARG A 96 4.89 17.10 5.45
N ALA A 97 6.08 17.63 5.20
CA ALA A 97 7.23 16.87 4.73
C ALA A 97 8.52 17.28 5.46
N SER A 98 9.33 16.31 5.82
CA SER A 98 10.65 16.50 6.43
C SER A 98 11.66 15.47 5.94
N ASP A 99 12.94 15.79 6.07
CA ASP A 99 14.06 14.86 5.93
C ASP A 99 14.49 14.27 7.28
N ASP A 100 14.03 14.86 8.39
CA ASP A 100 14.18 14.29 9.72
C ASP A 100 12.94 13.46 10.09
N PRO A 101 13.10 12.15 10.32
CA PRO A 101 11.99 11.30 10.77
C PRO A 101 11.35 11.76 12.08
N ALA A 102 12.10 12.42 12.98
CA ALA A 102 11.57 12.88 14.26
C ALA A 102 10.46 13.92 14.10
N ASP A 103 10.53 14.76 13.04
CA ASP A 103 9.51 15.75 12.73
C ASP A 103 8.16 15.13 12.33
N LEU A 104 8.16 13.86 11.90
CA LEU A 104 6.94 13.18 11.53
C LEU A 104 6.11 12.79 12.76
N GLY A 105 6.76 12.64 13.93
CA GLY A 105 6.13 12.15 15.15
C GLY A 105 5.61 10.73 15.02
N VAL A 106 5.15 10.15 16.12
CA VAL A 106 4.63 8.78 16.13
C VAL A 106 3.37 8.67 15.26
N ALA A 107 3.38 7.70 14.34
CA ALA A 107 2.29 7.46 13.40
C ALA A 107 1.44 6.24 13.78
N ASP A 108 0.18 6.23 13.34
CA ASP A 108 -0.69 5.05 13.42
C ASP A 108 -0.27 4.03 12.36
N PHE A 109 0.09 4.53 11.16
CA PHE A 109 0.57 3.72 10.05
C PHE A 109 1.87 4.27 9.46
N VAL A 110 2.80 3.38 9.15
CA VAL A 110 3.99 3.66 8.38
C VAL A 110 3.90 2.92 7.04
N LEU A 111 3.82 3.68 5.93
CA LEU A 111 3.81 3.14 4.58
C LEU A 111 5.23 3.20 4.00
N LEU A 112 5.87 2.04 3.88
CA LEU A 112 7.24 1.94 3.37
C LEU A 112 7.24 1.78 1.85
N ALA A 113 7.79 2.77 1.15
CA ALA A 113 7.82 2.84 -0.32
C ALA A 113 9.20 3.21 -0.89
N VAL A 114 10.25 3.12 -0.07
CA VAL A 114 11.65 3.27 -0.53
C VAL A 114 12.06 2.08 -1.39
N LYS A 115 13.20 2.20 -2.07
CA LYS A 115 13.77 1.07 -2.81
C LYS A 115 14.24 -0.02 -1.83
N LEU A 116 14.18 -1.29 -2.26
CA LEU A 116 14.44 -2.43 -1.37
C LEU A 116 15.84 -2.37 -0.73
N TRP A 117 16.85 -1.90 -1.46
CA TRP A 117 18.24 -1.76 -0.96
C TRP A 117 18.44 -0.67 0.09
N ASP A 118 17.48 0.24 0.26
CA ASP A 118 17.50 1.27 1.28
C ASP A 118 16.79 0.83 2.58
N THR A 119 16.17 -0.36 2.59
CA THR A 119 15.25 -0.79 3.66
C THR A 119 15.92 -0.83 5.02
N GLU A 120 17.03 -1.54 5.18
CA GLU A 120 17.70 -1.70 6.47
C GLU A 120 18.09 -0.37 7.09
N LYS A 121 18.72 0.51 6.26
CA LYS A 121 19.10 1.85 6.70
C LYS A 121 17.90 2.67 7.15
N VAL A 122 16.81 2.60 6.41
CA VAL A 122 15.60 3.38 6.68
C VAL A 122 14.89 2.87 7.93
N LEU A 123 14.85 1.54 8.17
CA LEU A 123 14.23 0.99 9.37
C LEU A 123 14.89 1.50 10.66
N GLU A 124 16.21 1.71 10.65
CA GLU A 124 16.91 2.33 11.78
C GLU A 124 16.54 3.82 11.95
N GLN A 125 16.43 4.54 10.83
CA GLN A 125 16.14 5.98 10.85
C GLN A 125 14.73 6.30 11.33
N ILE A 126 13.74 5.47 11.01
CA ILE A 126 12.33 5.74 11.33
C ILE A 126 11.90 5.30 12.74
N LYS A 127 12.82 4.86 13.59
CA LYS A 127 12.50 4.52 14.99
C LYS A 127 11.69 5.60 15.73
N PRO A 128 11.96 6.90 15.56
CA PRO A 128 11.16 7.95 16.20
C PRO A 128 9.68 8.01 15.73
N VAL A 129 9.38 7.43 14.56
CA VAL A 129 8.04 7.41 13.98
C VAL A 129 7.22 6.22 14.47
N VAL A 130 7.89 5.19 14.98
CA VAL A 130 7.27 3.91 15.34
C VAL A 130 7.05 3.82 16.84
N GLY A 131 5.79 3.85 17.25
CA GLY A 131 5.37 3.60 18.63
C GLY A 131 4.78 2.19 18.82
N PRO A 132 4.38 1.82 20.05
CA PRO A 132 3.83 0.49 20.35
C PRO A 132 2.56 0.12 19.56
N GLY A 133 1.78 1.13 19.15
CA GLY A 133 0.54 0.95 18.37
C GLY A 133 0.71 1.15 16.85
N THR A 134 1.91 1.47 16.39
CA THR A 134 2.17 1.73 14.97
C THR A 134 2.11 0.45 14.14
N THR A 135 1.43 0.51 13.01
CA THR A 135 1.41 -0.57 12.01
C THR A 135 2.30 -0.22 10.83
N LEU A 136 3.25 -1.09 10.48
CA LEU A 136 4.13 -0.91 9.35
C LEU A 136 3.66 -1.78 8.17
N ILE A 137 3.60 -1.18 6.98
CA ILE A 137 3.22 -1.86 5.74
C ILE A 137 4.24 -1.53 4.66
N SER A 138 4.87 -2.56 4.09
CA SER A 138 5.75 -2.37 2.95
C SER A 138 4.98 -2.57 1.63
N PHE A 139 4.98 -1.56 0.78
CA PHE A 139 4.50 -1.65 -0.60
C PHE A 139 5.64 -1.81 -1.63
N GLN A 140 6.84 -2.10 -1.17
CA GLN A 140 7.99 -2.42 -2.01
C GLN A 140 7.72 -3.67 -2.86
N ASN A 141 8.43 -3.80 -3.97
CA ASN A 141 8.38 -5.03 -4.77
C ASN A 141 9.24 -6.12 -4.13
N GLY A 142 8.87 -7.37 -4.33
CA GLY A 142 9.58 -8.53 -3.79
C GLY A 142 8.82 -9.25 -2.68
N VAL A 143 9.28 -10.45 -2.34
CA VAL A 143 8.63 -11.34 -1.35
C VAL A 143 9.33 -11.32 0.01
N LEU A 144 10.58 -10.85 0.08
CA LEU A 144 11.37 -10.80 1.33
C LEU A 144 11.26 -9.45 2.07
N LYS A 145 10.53 -8.48 1.52
CA LYS A 145 10.42 -7.11 2.04
C LYS A 145 9.87 -7.02 3.47
N ASP A 146 8.99 -7.95 3.85
CA ASP A 146 8.34 -7.95 5.16
C ASP A 146 9.20 -8.62 6.26
N GLU A 147 10.22 -9.36 5.87
CA GLU A 147 11.10 -10.08 6.78
C GLU A 147 12.00 -9.12 7.57
N ALA A 148 12.60 -8.16 6.88
CA ALA A 148 13.39 -7.10 7.52
C ALA A 148 12.55 -6.27 8.51
N LEU A 149 11.29 -5.97 8.17
CA LEU A 149 10.38 -5.26 9.06
C LEU A 149 10.06 -6.07 10.32
N ARG A 150 9.79 -7.37 10.16
CA ARG A 150 9.51 -8.28 11.30
C ARG A 150 10.70 -8.41 12.24
N THR A 151 11.90 -8.47 11.68
CA THR A 151 13.14 -8.52 12.46
C THR A 151 13.34 -7.25 13.27
N ALA A 152 13.05 -6.07 12.68
CA ALA A 152 13.28 -4.79 13.33
C ALA A 152 12.20 -4.41 14.36
N TYR A 153 10.93 -4.73 14.10
CA TYR A 153 9.78 -4.22 14.89
C TYR A 153 8.86 -5.32 15.44
N GLY A 154 9.13 -6.58 15.13
CA GLY A 154 8.30 -7.70 15.57
C GLY A 154 7.07 -7.92 14.67
N THR A 155 6.56 -9.15 14.68
CA THR A 155 5.49 -9.58 13.77
C THR A 155 4.15 -8.90 14.03
N ALA A 156 3.87 -8.52 15.28
CA ALA A 156 2.59 -7.93 15.68
C ALA A 156 2.33 -6.55 15.06
N GLN A 157 3.39 -5.79 14.74
CA GLN A 157 3.30 -4.47 14.15
C GLN A 157 3.25 -4.50 12.61
N ILE A 158 3.48 -5.65 11.99
CA ILE A 158 3.60 -5.73 10.52
C ILE A 158 2.31 -6.24 9.90
N MET A 159 1.87 -5.52 8.87
CA MET A 159 0.79 -5.91 7.98
C MET A 159 1.34 -6.05 6.55
N GLY A 160 0.93 -7.08 5.83
CA GLY A 160 1.35 -7.26 4.45
C GLY A 160 0.68 -6.27 3.50
N GLY A 161 1.38 -5.87 2.44
CA GLY A 161 0.83 -4.93 1.46
C GLY A 161 1.36 -5.11 0.05
N VAL A 162 0.50 -4.83 -0.92
CA VAL A 162 0.80 -4.87 -2.36
C VAL A 162 0.20 -3.64 -3.04
N GLY A 163 1.02 -2.88 -3.75
CA GLY A 163 0.56 -1.72 -4.52
C GLY A 163 0.69 -1.94 -6.03
N TYR A 164 -0.35 -1.61 -6.77
CA TYR A 164 -0.37 -1.62 -8.23
C TYR A 164 -0.63 -0.20 -8.72
N VAL A 165 0.40 0.45 -9.22
CA VAL A 165 0.30 1.78 -9.81
C VAL A 165 1.47 1.98 -10.78
N ALA A 166 1.21 2.66 -11.88
CA ALA A 166 2.24 3.05 -12.85
C ALA A 166 2.53 4.54 -12.66
N THR A 167 3.48 4.86 -11.79
CA THR A 167 3.85 6.24 -11.45
C THR A 167 5.36 6.40 -11.41
N ALA A 168 5.81 7.61 -11.68
CA ALA A 168 7.20 8.02 -11.54
C ALA A 168 7.28 9.44 -10.96
N LEU A 169 8.36 9.75 -10.25
CA LEU A 169 8.70 11.13 -9.95
C LEU A 169 9.14 11.79 -11.27
N ASP A 170 8.34 12.72 -11.77
CA ASP A 170 8.60 13.41 -13.05
C ASP A 170 9.60 14.55 -12.85
N ARG A 171 9.33 15.37 -11.85
CA ARG A 171 10.15 16.49 -11.38
C ARG A 171 9.91 16.72 -9.89
N PRO A 172 10.77 17.48 -9.19
CA PRO A 172 10.53 17.81 -7.80
C PRO A 172 9.12 18.30 -7.55
N GLY A 173 8.44 17.75 -6.54
CA GLY A 173 7.05 18.07 -6.19
C GLY A 173 5.97 17.46 -7.11
N VAL A 174 6.33 16.77 -8.20
CA VAL A 174 5.35 16.28 -9.18
C VAL A 174 5.53 14.80 -9.49
N ILE A 175 4.47 14.05 -9.31
CA ILE A 175 4.38 12.63 -9.65
C ILE A 175 3.51 12.47 -10.89
N ARG A 176 4.05 11.79 -11.91
CA ARG A 176 3.32 11.45 -13.13
C ARG A 176 2.73 10.05 -13.04
N GLN A 177 1.43 9.96 -13.24
CA GLN A 177 0.73 8.69 -13.42
C GLN A 177 0.59 8.39 -14.92
N THR A 178 1.13 7.25 -15.37
CA THR A 178 1.17 6.88 -16.79
C THR A 178 0.06 5.91 -17.21
N GLY A 179 -0.61 5.27 -16.25
CA GLY A 179 -1.70 4.32 -16.52
C GLY A 179 -2.89 4.52 -15.60
N PRO A 180 -4.06 3.95 -15.95
CA PRO A 180 -5.28 4.12 -15.16
C PRO A 180 -5.30 3.27 -13.88
N MET A 181 -4.39 2.30 -13.77
CA MET A 181 -4.37 1.37 -12.66
C MET A 181 -3.85 2.05 -11.41
N GLN A 182 -4.62 1.95 -10.33
CA GLN A 182 -4.23 2.32 -9.00
C GLN A 182 -4.99 1.41 -8.01
N ARG A 183 -4.28 0.51 -7.34
CA ARG A 183 -4.88 -0.45 -6.41
C ARG A 183 -3.91 -0.73 -5.26
N LEU A 184 -4.44 -0.76 -4.04
CA LEU A 184 -3.76 -1.27 -2.86
C LEU A 184 -4.47 -2.53 -2.36
N ILE A 185 -3.70 -3.55 -2.06
CA ILE A 185 -4.19 -4.75 -1.37
C ILE A 185 -3.33 -4.91 -0.13
N PHE A 186 -3.95 -5.08 1.02
CA PHE A 186 -3.23 -5.29 2.27
C PHE A 186 -4.06 -6.16 3.22
N GLY A 187 -3.43 -6.66 4.27
CA GLY A 187 -4.11 -7.52 5.22
C GLY A 187 -3.16 -8.11 6.25
N GLU A 188 -3.76 -8.65 7.30
CA GLU A 188 -3.02 -9.41 8.31
C GLU A 188 -2.49 -10.71 7.72
N PHE A 189 -1.31 -11.16 8.20
CA PHE A 189 -0.73 -12.41 7.70
C PHE A 189 -1.47 -13.68 8.11
N ASP A 190 -2.29 -13.58 9.16
CA ASP A 190 -3.20 -14.66 9.59
C ASP A 190 -4.57 -14.61 8.88
N GLY A 191 -4.77 -13.63 7.99
CA GLY A 191 -5.99 -13.48 7.19
C GLY A 191 -7.18 -12.86 7.92
N ARG A 192 -7.05 -12.50 9.21
CA ARG A 192 -8.15 -11.88 9.96
C ARG A 192 -8.41 -10.45 9.51
N ARG A 193 -9.65 -10.02 9.65
CA ARG A 193 -10.05 -8.62 9.49
C ARG A 193 -9.89 -7.92 10.83
N SER A 194 -8.80 -7.18 10.99
CA SER A 194 -8.53 -6.44 12.22
C SER A 194 -9.07 -5.01 12.14
N THR A 195 -9.33 -4.40 13.30
CA THR A 195 -9.80 -3.00 13.39
C THR A 195 -8.83 -2.03 12.70
N ARG A 196 -7.52 -2.25 12.80
CA ARG A 196 -6.52 -1.42 12.14
C ARG A 196 -6.58 -1.57 10.62
N ALA A 197 -6.80 -2.78 10.11
CA ALA A 197 -6.91 -3.03 8.67
C ALA A 197 -8.18 -2.36 8.09
N GLU A 198 -9.31 -2.46 8.79
CA GLU A 198 -10.55 -1.78 8.39
C GLU A 198 -10.39 -0.25 8.42
N ALA A 199 -9.74 0.31 9.45
CA ALA A 199 -9.51 1.74 9.53
C ALA A 199 -8.67 2.27 8.36
N LEU A 200 -7.61 1.53 7.97
CA LEU A 200 -6.82 1.89 6.79
C LEU A 200 -7.61 1.75 5.49
N LEU A 201 -8.47 0.73 5.38
CA LEU A 201 -9.35 0.56 4.21
C LEU A 201 -10.26 1.76 4.05
N ASP A 202 -10.91 2.20 5.13
CA ASP A 202 -11.79 3.37 5.11
C ASP A 202 -11.05 4.65 4.70
N ALA A 203 -9.82 4.86 5.22
CA ALA A 203 -8.99 5.98 4.81
C ALA A 203 -8.62 5.93 3.32
N CYS A 204 -8.28 4.75 2.80
CA CYS A 204 -7.99 4.54 1.39
C CYS A 204 -9.22 4.85 0.51
N LEU A 205 -10.40 4.35 0.88
CA LEU A 205 -11.64 4.57 0.14
C LEU A 205 -12.03 6.04 0.13
N LYS A 206 -11.90 6.75 1.25
CA LYS A 206 -12.09 8.21 1.33
C LYS A 206 -11.13 8.97 0.41
N GLY A 207 -9.90 8.51 0.27
CA GLY A 207 -8.91 9.05 -0.66
C GLY A 207 -9.11 8.64 -2.13
N GLY A 208 -10.20 7.94 -2.47
CA GLY A 208 -10.48 7.47 -3.82
C GLY A 208 -9.51 6.40 -4.30
N ILE A 209 -8.86 5.67 -3.38
CA ILE A 209 -7.97 4.56 -3.69
C ILE A 209 -8.81 3.30 -3.86
N ASN A 210 -8.60 2.56 -4.95
CA ASN A 210 -9.14 1.22 -5.08
C ASN A 210 -8.40 0.27 -4.12
N ALA A 211 -8.91 0.13 -2.91
CA ALA A 211 -8.30 -0.64 -1.85
C ALA A 211 -9.11 -1.90 -1.50
N GLU A 212 -8.41 -2.95 -1.10
CA GLU A 212 -9.03 -4.24 -0.76
C GLU A 212 -8.28 -4.88 0.41
N LEU A 213 -9.04 -5.45 1.37
CA LEU A 213 -8.49 -6.30 2.41
C LEU A 213 -8.38 -7.75 1.90
N SER A 214 -7.17 -8.28 1.97
CA SER A 214 -6.90 -9.67 1.61
C SER A 214 -7.02 -10.58 2.84
N THR A 215 -7.67 -11.71 2.67
CA THR A 215 -7.66 -12.81 3.66
C THR A 215 -6.43 -13.73 3.47
N ASN A 216 -5.63 -13.50 2.43
CA ASN A 216 -4.39 -14.23 2.19
C ASN A 216 -3.37 -13.30 1.51
N ILE A 217 -2.85 -12.36 2.27
CA ILE A 217 -1.93 -11.33 1.74
C ILE A 217 -0.62 -11.91 1.21
N LEU A 218 -0.16 -13.02 1.78
CA LEU A 218 1.04 -13.71 1.30
C LEU A 218 0.89 -14.17 -0.14
N ARG A 219 -0.29 -14.71 -0.49
CA ARG A 219 -0.62 -15.09 -1.86
C ARG A 219 -0.59 -13.90 -2.81
N GLU A 220 -1.17 -12.77 -2.42
CA GLU A 220 -1.17 -11.54 -3.24
C GLU A 220 0.26 -11.03 -3.51
N ILE A 221 1.13 -11.09 -2.49
CA ILE A 221 2.56 -10.73 -2.61
C ILE A 221 3.26 -11.63 -3.63
N TRP A 222 3.05 -12.96 -3.56
CA TRP A 222 3.64 -13.91 -4.49
C TRP A 222 3.08 -13.79 -5.90
N GLU A 223 1.78 -13.59 -6.08
CA GLU A 223 1.14 -13.39 -7.39
C GLU A 223 1.72 -12.14 -8.09
N LYS A 224 1.86 -11.03 -7.35
CA LYS A 224 2.52 -9.84 -7.89
C LYS A 224 3.98 -10.11 -8.26
N TYR A 225 4.72 -10.81 -7.41
CA TYR A 225 6.13 -11.12 -7.66
C TYR A 225 6.30 -11.93 -8.94
N VAL A 226 5.54 -13.00 -9.11
CA VAL A 226 5.55 -13.83 -10.33
C VAL A 226 5.22 -13.00 -11.57
N PHE A 227 4.21 -12.13 -11.48
CA PHE A 227 3.86 -11.21 -12.56
C PHE A 227 5.04 -10.28 -12.93
N LEU A 228 5.68 -9.67 -11.92
CA LEU A 228 6.79 -8.75 -12.15
C LEU A 228 8.03 -9.44 -12.72
N VAL A 229 8.36 -10.63 -12.24
CA VAL A 229 9.49 -11.43 -12.76
C VAL A 229 9.24 -11.84 -14.21
N GLY A 230 8.03 -12.31 -14.52
CA GLY A 230 7.62 -12.64 -15.88
C GLY A 230 7.69 -11.44 -16.82
N LEU A 231 7.18 -10.29 -16.37
CA LEU A 231 7.22 -9.05 -17.13
C LEU A 231 8.65 -8.57 -17.38
N SER A 232 9.47 -8.48 -16.33
CA SER A 232 10.85 -8.01 -16.43
C SER A 232 11.71 -8.97 -17.26
N GLY A 233 11.61 -10.26 -17.02
CA GLY A 233 12.35 -11.28 -17.78
C GLY A 233 12.02 -11.23 -19.27
N THR A 234 10.73 -11.14 -19.61
CA THR A 234 10.29 -11.07 -21.01
C THR A 234 10.77 -9.79 -21.71
N THR A 235 10.57 -8.63 -21.09
CA THR A 235 10.97 -7.33 -21.69
C THR A 235 12.48 -7.23 -21.84
N THR A 236 13.26 -7.76 -20.89
CA THR A 236 14.73 -7.81 -20.93
C THR A 236 15.20 -8.74 -22.05
N ALA A 237 14.68 -9.98 -22.11
CA ALA A 237 15.06 -10.95 -23.13
C ALA A 237 14.73 -10.47 -24.55
N MET A 238 13.61 -9.77 -24.70
CA MET A 238 13.18 -9.22 -26.00
C MET A 238 13.78 -7.84 -26.29
N ARG A 239 14.50 -7.23 -25.37
CA ARG A 239 15.02 -5.86 -25.46
C ARG A 239 13.97 -4.87 -25.96
N SER A 240 12.72 -5.02 -25.50
CA SER A 240 11.57 -4.28 -25.99
C SER A 240 10.61 -3.92 -24.90
N VAL A 241 9.98 -2.74 -25.02
CA VAL A 241 8.89 -2.35 -24.13
C VAL A 241 7.65 -3.23 -24.36
N ILE A 242 6.88 -3.46 -23.28
CA ILE A 242 5.75 -4.40 -23.30
C ILE A 242 4.73 -4.10 -24.41
N GLY A 243 4.45 -2.84 -24.72
CA GLY A 243 3.51 -2.44 -25.77
C GLY A 243 3.94 -2.86 -27.17
N ARG A 244 5.24 -2.81 -27.48
CA ARG A 244 5.79 -3.32 -28.75
C ARG A 244 5.71 -4.83 -28.84
N SER A 245 6.02 -5.51 -27.76
CA SER A 245 5.97 -6.98 -27.68
C SER A 245 4.55 -7.50 -27.89
N ALA A 246 3.56 -6.85 -27.29
CA ALA A 246 2.15 -7.20 -27.46
C ALA A 246 1.63 -6.95 -28.88
N ARG A 247 2.05 -5.86 -29.54
CA ARG A 247 1.67 -5.54 -30.95
C ARG A 247 2.30 -6.51 -31.95
N LYS A 248 3.55 -6.92 -31.73
CA LYS A 248 4.23 -7.88 -32.60
C LYS A 248 3.51 -9.23 -32.58
N ARG A 249 3.09 -9.72 -31.42
CA ARG A 249 2.30 -10.96 -31.28
C ARG A 249 0.96 -10.91 -32.01
N ARG A 250 0.25 -9.75 -32.01
CA ARG A 250 -1.00 -9.62 -32.73
C ARG A 250 -0.81 -9.70 -34.25
N ARG A 251 0.28 -9.13 -34.78
CA ARG A 251 0.64 -9.25 -36.21
C ARG A 251 1.05 -10.67 -36.59
N GLU A 252 1.83 -11.36 -35.73
CA GLU A 252 2.23 -12.74 -35.95
C GLU A 252 1.04 -13.70 -35.91
N ARG A 253 0.07 -13.51 -35.03
CA ARG A 253 -1.20 -14.28 -35.01
C ARG A 253 -2.05 -14.05 -36.28
N SER A 254 -2.12 -12.81 -36.75
CA SER A 254 -2.82 -12.50 -37.98
C SER A 254 -2.14 -13.09 -39.23
N CYS A 255 -0.81 -13.27 -39.20
CA CYS A 255 -0.04 -13.88 -40.25
C CYS A 255 -0.01 -15.41 -40.17
N SER A 256 -0.07 -16.01 -38.97
CA SER A 256 0.00 -17.46 -38.75
C SER A 256 -1.32 -18.17 -39.07
N THR A 257 -2.45 -17.46 -39.13
CA THR A 257 -3.72 -18.02 -39.60
C THR A 257 -3.66 -18.39 -41.09
N SER A 258 -2.71 -17.81 -41.82
CA SER A 258 -2.49 -18.10 -43.27
C SER A 258 -1.29 -19.04 -43.53
N CYS A 259 -0.47 -19.37 -42.51
CA CYS A 259 0.72 -20.16 -42.73
C CYS A 259 1.03 -21.02 -41.46
N GLY A 260 0.48 -22.22 -41.39
CA GLY A 260 0.44 -23.16 -40.27
C GLY A 260 1.75 -23.52 -39.54
N ARG A 261 2.52 -22.53 -39.09
CA ARG A 261 3.72 -22.71 -38.23
C ARG A 261 3.51 -22.06 -36.86
N SER A 262 3.27 -22.88 -35.86
CA SER A 262 3.29 -22.54 -34.44
C SER A 262 4.70 -22.14 -34.01
N SER A 263 4.88 -20.89 -33.52
CA SER A 263 6.18 -20.43 -33.03
C SER A 263 6.38 -20.84 -31.56
N ARG A 264 7.54 -21.42 -31.26
CA ARG A 264 7.96 -21.91 -29.93
C ARG A 264 7.99 -20.83 -28.81
N SER A 265 7.84 -19.55 -29.14
CA SER A 265 7.87 -18.45 -28.16
C SER A 265 6.56 -18.25 -27.36
N GLU A 266 5.41 -18.76 -27.87
CA GLU A 266 4.13 -18.75 -27.13
C GLU A 266 4.18 -19.62 -25.87
N THR A 267 4.99 -20.67 -25.95
CA THR A 267 5.02 -21.72 -24.91
C THR A 267 5.65 -21.22 -23.61
N LEU A 268 6.63 -20.34 -23.65
CA LEU A 268 7.39 -20.00 -22.44
C LEU A 268 6.61 -19.09 -21.47
N THR A 269 6.01 -18.00 -21.95
CA THR A 269 5.29 -17.07 -21.08
C THR A 269 3.96 -17.65 -20.58
N VAL A 270 3.22 -18.32 -21.45
CA VAL A 270 1.96 -19.03 -21.08
C VAL A 270 2.29 -20.28 -20.25
N TRP A 271 3.40 -20.94 -20.51
CA TRP A 271 3.87 -22.10 -19.76
C TRP A 271 4.36 -21.70 -18.35
N ILE A 272 5.13 -20.60 -18.22
CA ILE A 272 5.55 -20.03 -16.92
C ILE A 272 4.31 -19.63 -16.12
N LEU A 273 3.35 -18.90 -16.72
CA LEU A 273 2.12 -18.51 -16.03
C LEU A 273 1.22 -19.71 -15.67
N ARG A 274 1.18 -20.77 -16.49
CA ARG A 274 0.39 -21.98 -16.20
C ARG A 274 1.02 -22.89 -15.16
N ARG A 275 2.35 -22.95 -15.08
CA ARG A 275 3.05 -23.91 -14.22
C ARG A 275 3.41 -23.33 -12.85
N ILE A 276 3.54 -22.00 -12.75
CA ILE A 276 3.86 -21.31 -11.50
C ILE A 276 2.58 -20.83 -10.78
N MET A 277 1.47 -20.59 -11.49
CA MET A 277 0.18 -20.29 -10.87
C MET A 277 -0.54 -21.58 -10.48
N PRO A 278 -0.89 -21.76 -9.19
CA PRO A 278 -1.74 -22.87 -8.76
C PRO A 278 -3.09 -22.83 -9.49
N SER A 279 -3.62 -24.01 -9.83
CA SER A 279 -4.95 -24.21 -10.40
C SER A 279 -6.02 -23.66 -9.44
N GLY A 280 -6.51 -22.46 -9.70
CA GLY A 280 -7.50 -21.77 -8.86
C GLY A 280 -7.59 -20.27 -9.02
N VAL A 281 -6.68 -19.64 -9.76
CA VAL A 281 -6.77 -18.20 -10.03
C VAL A 281 -7.79 -17.96 -11.14
N SER A 282 -8.92 -17.34 -10.79
CA SER A 282 -9.98 -16.98 -11.73
C SER A 282 -9.47 -16.06 -12.84
N ARG A 283 -9.62 -16.49 -14.09
CA ARG A 283 -9.26 -15.77 -15.31
C ARG A 283 -9.99 -14.44 -15.49
N SER A 284 -11.04 -14.17 -14.72
CA SER A 284 -11.90 -13.00 -14.85
C SER A 284 -11.30 -11.70 -14.33
N ARG A 285 -10.18 -11.73 -13.59
CA ARG A 285 -9.55 -10.53 -12.99
C ARG A 285 -8.39 -9.94 -13.79
N MET A 286 -8.00 -10.51 -14.94
CA MET A 286 -6.89 -10.03 -15.77
C MET A 286 -7.33 -9.62 -17.17
N THR A 287 -8.42 -8.89 -17.31
CA THR A 287 -8.75 -8.26 -18.60
C THR A 287 -8.00 -6.93 -18.72
N TRP A 288 -6.82 -6.99 -19.31
CA TRP A 288 -6.15 -5.79 -19.83
C TRP A 288 -6.89 -5.34 -21.10
N ARG A 289 -7.73 -4.33 -20.97
CA ARG A 289 -8.19 -3.61 -22.17
C ARG A 289 -7.00 -2.77 -22.66
N THR A 290 -6.40 -3.20 -23.76
CA THR A 290 -5.52 -2.36 -24.58
C THR A 290 -6.41 -1.42 -25.38
N THR A 291 -6.50 -0.18 -24.97
CA THR A 291 -6.92 0.93 -25.85
C THR A 291 -5.71 1.47 -26.57
#